data_baf775663d58eb0da3ed90d878060adf
#
_entry.id   baf775663d58eb0da3ed90d878060adf
#
_cell.length_a   1.000
_cell.length_b   1.000
_cell.length_c   1.000
_cell.angle_alpha   90.00
_cell.angle_beta   90.00
_cell.angle_gamma   90.00
#
_symmetry.space_group_name_H-M   'P 1'
#
loop_
_entity.id
_entity.type
_entity.pdbx_description
1 polymer ?
#
loop_
_entity_poly.entity_id
_entity_poly.type
_entity_poly.pdbx_seq_one_letter_code
_entity_poly.pdbx_strand_id
1 'polypeptide(L)'
;MKQELIDILCRKSFRYSKEPSFKLVSGRSSRFYVNCKPTSLSARGMYLAGHLIFNEIKDSRVSAVGGLTFGADPLAVAAAFASEINKQPINAFSIRKTKKDHGIVRWIEGDIQPGQRVAVIDDVATTGGSTIKAIERARTEDLEVIRAVILVDRQEGGLDNIQQHVADVSRIITRDELMARWQELNGMTNDD
;
A
#
# COMPACT_ATOMS: atom_id res chain seq x y z
N MET A 1 -7.18 -16.05 -2.71
CA MET A 1 -6.16 -14.99 -2.91
C MET A 1 -5.90 -14.19 -1.62
N LYS A 2 -6.90 -13.51 -1.04
CA LYS A 2 -6.68 -12.70 0.18
C LYS A 2 -6.14 -13.54 1.34
N GLN A 3 -6.75 -14.67 1.68
CA GLN A 3 -6.28 -15.54 2.76
C GLN A 3 -4.84 -16.03 2.56
N GLU A 4 -4.49 -16.39 1.33
CA GLU A 4 -3.13 -16.82 0.99
C GLU A 4 -2.11 -15.67 1.14
N LEU A 5 -2.50 -14.44 0.79
CA LEU A 5 -1.65 -13.28 1.00
C LEU A 5 -1.46 -13.00 2.51
N ILE A 6 -2.51 -13.14 3.31
CA ILE A 6 -2.43 -13.07 4.79
C ILE A 6 -1.43 -14.11 5.32
N ASP A 7 -1.50 -15.36 4.85
CA ASP A 7 -0.55 -16.42 5.24
C ASP A 7 0.91 -16.07 4.94
N ILE A 8 1.16 -15.51 3.75
CA ILE A 8 2.51 -15.09 3.36
C ILE A 8 2.97 -13.88 4.20
N LEU A 9 2.09 -12.90 4.43
CA LEU A 9 2.39 -11.75 5.27
C LEU A 9 2.72 -12.17 6.71
N CYS A 10 1.95 -13.06 7.30
CA CYS A 10 2.21 -13.58 8.65
C CYS A 10 3.57 -14.25 8.77
N ARG A 11 3.97 -15.02 7.75
CA ARG A 11 5.26 -15.74 7.76
C ARG A 11 6.47 -14.83 7.49
N LYS A 12 6.33 -13.84 6.59
CA LYS A 12 7.47 -13.07 6.08
C LYS A 12 7.55 -11.64 6.59
N SER A 13 6.41 -11.03 6.88
CA SER A 13 6.27 -9.56 6.99
C SER A 13 5.70 -9.08 8.31
N PHE A 14 4.96 -9.91 9.04
CA PHE A 14 4.32 -9.58 10.30
C PHE A 14 5.12 -10.15 11.48
N ARG A 15 5.25 -9.36 12.54
CA ARG A 15 5.86 -9.79 13.81
C ARG A 15 4.99 -9.27 14.95
N TYR A 16 4.83 -10.10 15.96
CA TYR A 16 4.16 -9.75 17.22
C TYR A 16 5.06 -10.02 18.42
N SER A 17 4.94 -9.21 19.44
CA SER A 17 5.58 -9.37 20.74
C SER A 17 4.58 -9.07 21.84
N LYS A 18 4.59 -9.87 22.94
CA LYS A 18 3.76 -9.60 24.13
C LYS A 18 4.06 -8.22 24.74
N GLU A 19 5.32 -7.79 24.68
CA GLU A 19 5.76 -6.48 25.12
C GLU A 19 5.95 -5.51 23.95
N PRO A 20 5.74 -4.18 24.14
CA PRO A 20 5.93 -3.17 23.10
C PRO A 20 7.42 -2.99 22.78
N SER A 21 7.97 -3.87 21.92
CA SER A 21 9.41 -3.97 21.59
C SER A 21 9.79 -3.33 20.27
N PHE A 22 8.82 -3.02 19.40
CA PHE A 22 9.09 -2.45 18.08
C PHE A 22 8.98 -0.93 18.09
N LYS A 23 10.10 -0.23 17.88
CA LYS A 23 10.10 1.23 17.74
C LYS A 23 9.54 1.64 16.36
N LEU A 24 8.53 2.50 16.37
CA LEU A 24 7.94 3.08 15.17
C LEU A 24 8.69 4.36 14.76
N VAL A 25 8.52 4.77 13.50
CA VAL A 25 9.06 6.04 12.98
C VAL A 25 8.53 7.24 13.80
N SER A 26 7.34 7.13 14.38
CA SER A 26 6.75 8.14 15.27
C SER A 26 7.42 8.22 16.65
N GLY A 27 8.43 7.36 16.95
CA GLY A 27 9.08 7.26 18.27
C GLY A 27 8.32 6.40 19.29
N ARG A 28 7.07 6.05 19.04
CA ARG A 28 6.27 5.17 19.92
C ARG A 28 6.71 3.71 19.80
N SER A 29 6.60 2.96 20.90
CA SER A 29 6.77 1.51 20.89
C SER A 29 5.45 0.82 20.54
N SER A 30 5.54 -0.29 19.81
CA SER A 30 4.40 -1.10 19.39
C SER A 30 4.64 -2.58 19.68
N ARG A 31 3.56 -3.32 19.89
CA ARG A 31 3.58 -4.79 19.94
C ARG A 31 3.64 -5.43 18.54
N PHE A 32 3.36 -4.63 17.50
CA PHE A 32 3.26 -5.10 16.13
C PHE A 32 4.31 -4.43 15.25
N TYR A 33 4.88 -5.22 14.36
CA TYR A 33 5.73 -4.72 13.28
C TYR A 33 5.27 -5.33 11.95
N VAL A 34 5.08 -4.48 10.96
CA VAL A 34 4.72 -4.89 9.60
C VAL A 34 5.72 -4.28 8.62
N ASN A 35 6.36 -5.15 7.83
CA ASN A 35 7.19 -4.75 6.71
C ASN A 35 6.76 -5.58 5.49
N CYS A 36 5.99 -4.98 4.59
CA CYS A 36 5.43 -5.69 3.45
C CYS A 36 6.46 -6.07 2.38
N LYS A 37 7.67 -5.48 2.37
CA LYS A 37 8.67 -5.68 1.32
C LYS A 37 9.09 -7.15 1.11
N PRO A 38 9.33 -7.99 2.16
CA PRO A 38 9.62 -9.40 1.95
C PRO A 38 8.48 -10.17 1.25
N THR A 39 7.24 -9.70 1.38
CA THR A 39 6.06 -10.27 0.70
C THR A 39 5.87 -9.64 -0.69
N SER A 40 5.82 -8.31 -0.79
CA SER A 40 5.55 -7.60 -2.05
C SER A 40 6.65 -7.81 -3.10
N LEU A 41 7.87 -8.14 -2.69
CA LEU A 41 8.98 -8.49 -3.57
C LEU A 41 9.12 -10.00 -3.84
N SER A 42 8.29 -10.85 -3.21
CA SER A 42 8.27 -12.27 -3.55
C SER A 42 7.32 -12.54 -4.73
N ALA A 43 7.67 -13.44 -5.62
CA ALA A 43 6.87 -13.72 -6.83
C ALA A 43 5.39 -13.99 -6.51
N ARG A 44 5.10 -14.85 -5.53
CA ARG A 44 3.73 -15.18 -5.16
C ARG A 44 3.02 -14.03 -4.43
N GLY A 45 3.70 -13.33 -3.52
CA GLY A 45 3.14 -12.17 -2.83
C GLY A 45 2.84 -11.01 -3.79
N MET A 46 3.74 -10.74 -4.72
CA MET A 46 3.55 -9.75 -5.79
C MET A 46 2.33 -10.10 -6.65
N TYR A 47 2.20 -11.34 -7.10
CA TYR A 47 1.06 -11.81 -7.87
C TYR A 47 -0.26 -11.57 -7.13
N LEU A 48 -0.35 -12.02 -5.88
CA LEU A 48 -1.56 -11.91 -5.08
C LEU A 48 -1.93 -10.45 -4.77
N ALA A 49 -0.95 -9.65 -4.33
CA ALA A 49 -1.15 -8.25 -4.02
C ALA A 49 -1.58 -7.44 -5.26
N GLY A 50 -0.91 -7.66 -6.40
CA GLY A 50 -1.24 -7.00 -7.66
C GLY A 50 -2.67 -7.25 -8.11
N HIS A 51 -3.13 -8.51 -8.06
CA HIS A 51 -4.51 -8.85 -8.44
C HIS A 51 -5.54 -8.29 -7.46
N LEU A 52 -5.27 -8.29 -6.15
CA LEU A 52 -6.16 -7.70 -5.16
C LEU A 52 -6.27 -6.19 -5.32
N ILE A 53 -5.14 -5.49 -5.53
CA ILE A 53 -5.14 -4.05 -5.80
C ILE A 53 -5.87 -3.75 -7.11
N PHE A 54 -5.60 -4.50 -8.19
CA PHE A 54 -6.30 -4.32 -9.45
C PHE A 54 -7.82 -4.47 -9.28
N ASN A 55 -8.28 -5.46 -8.54
CA ASN A 55 -9.70 -5.65 -8.27
C ASN A 55 -10.35 -4.47 -7.53
N GLU A 56 -9.58 -3.79 -6.66
CA GLU A 56 -10.04 -2.57 -5.97
C GLU A 56 -10.19 -1.38 -6.92
N ILE A 57 -9.38 -1.27 -7.98
CA ILE A 57 -9.29 -0.07 -8.82
C ILE A 57 -9.91 -0.22 -10.20
N LYS A 58 -10.17 -1.44 -10.70
CA LYS A 58 -10.60 -1.72 -12.08
C LYS A 58 -11.85 -0.96 -12.53
N ASP A 59 -12.79 -0.71 -11.60
CA ASP A 59 -14.05 -0.02 -11.90
C ASP A 59 -13.98 1.50 -11.59
N SER A 60 -12.84 2.00 -11.11
CA SER A 60 -12.67 3.39 -10.68
C SER A 60 -12.32 4.36 -11.84
N ARG A 61 -12.18 3.87 -13.07
CA ARG A 61 -11.79 4.67 -14.26
C ARG A 61 -10.46 5.42 -14.06
N VAL A 62 -9.51 4.80 -13.38
CA VAL A 62 -8.14 5.30 -13.26
C VAL A 62 -7.33 4.87 -14.46
N SER A 63 -6.44 5.74 -14.94
CA SER A 63 -5.47 5.43 -16.00
C SER A 63 -4.13 4.96 -15.45
N ALA A 64 -3.84 5.26 -14.17
CA ALA A 64 -2.60 4.83 -13.54
C ALA A 64 -2.74 4.61 -12.03
N VAL A 65 -1.82 3.82 -11.47
CA VAL A 65 -1.72 3.49 -10.06
C VAL A 65 -0.28 3.65 -9.59
N GLY A 66 -0.08 4.27 -8.43
CA GLY A 66 1.26 4.49 -7.89
C GLY A 66 1.25 5.02 -6.47
N GLY A 67 2.42 5.35 -5.95
CA GLY A 67 2.54 5.88 -4.59
C GLY A 67 3.97 6.21 -4.22
N LEU A 68 4.21 6.45 -2.94
CA LEU A 68 5.52 6.90 -2.47
C LEU A 68 6.53 5.74 -2.50
N THR A 69 7.67 6.00 -3.17
CA THR A 69 8.78 5.04 -3.22
C THR A 69 9.33 4.74 -1.81
N PHE A 70 9.72 3.53 -1.45
CA PHE A 70 9.81 2.30 -2.20
C PHE A 70 8.62 1.34 -1.90
N GLY A 71 7.80 1.59 -0.85
CA GLY A 71 6.74 0.67 -0.40
C GLY A 71 5.67 0.41 -1.48
N ALA A 72 5.28 1.47 -2.18
CA ALA A 72 4.26 1.40 -3.23
C ALA A 72 4.76 0.82 -4.56
N ASP A 73 6.04 0.99 -4.91
CA ASP A 73 6.55 0.66 -6.25
C ASP A 73 6.30 -0.81 -6.66
N PRO A 74 6.64 -1.84 -5.84
CA PRO A 74 6.37 -3.23 -6.22
C PRO A 74 4.89 -3.52 -6.41
N LEU A 75 4.04 -2.86 -5.62
CA LEU A 75 2.59 -3.02 -5.66
C LEU A 75 1.98 -2.37 -6.90
N ALA A 76 2.46 -1.18 -7.29
CA ALA A 76 2.04 -0.49 -8.48
C ALA A 76 2.37 -1.29 -9.75
N VAL A 77 3.61 -1.77 -9.85
CA VAL A 77 4.05 -2.62 -10.97
C VAL A 77 3.23 -3.91 -11.03
N ALA A 78 2.98 -4.54 -9.88
CA ALA A 78 2.17 -5.76 -9.81
C ALA A 78 0.72 -5.53 -10.23
N ALA A 79 0.11 -4.40 -9.82
CA ALA A 79 -1.25 -4.03 -10.19
C ALA A 79 -1.36 -3.70 -11.69
N ALA A 80 -0.39 -2.97 -12.24
CA ALA A 80 -0.31 -2.69 -13.67
C ALA A 80 -0.18 -3.99 -14.49
N PHE A 81 0.69 -4.91 -14.07
CA PHE A 81 0.83 -6.22 -14.72
C PHE A 81 -0.47 -7.03 -14.65
N ALA A 82 -1.14 -7.05 -13.48
CA ALA A 82 -2.43 -7.71 -13.33
C ALA A 82 -3.51 -7.07 -14.23
N SER A 83 -3.51 -5.76 -14.40
CA SER A 83 -4.44 -5.03 -15.26
C SER A 83 -4.29 -5.42 -16.74
N GLU A 84 -3.05 -5.57 -17.22
CA GLU A 84 -2.75 -5.99 -18.60
C GLU A 84 -3.23 -7.42 -18.86
N ILE A 85 -2.97 -8.35 -17.93
CA ILE A 85 -3.48 -9.74 -18.04
C ILE A 85 -5.00 -9.76 -18.15
N ASN A 86 -5.68 -8.86 -17.44
CA ASN A 86 -7.14 -8.75 -17.46
C ASN A 86 -7.68 -7.88 -18.62
N LYS A 87 -6.83 -7.43 -19.54
CA LYS A 87 -7.18 -6.60 -20.72
C LYS A 87 -7.88 -5.28 -20.35
N GLN A 88 -7.50 -4.72 -19.22
CA GLN A 88 -7.92 -3.40 -18.73
C GLN A 88 -6.68 -2.61 -18.27
N PRO A 89 -5.79 -2.21 -19.21
CA PRO A 89 -4.48 -1.69 -18.87
C PRO A 89 -4.54 -0.41 -18.04
N ILE A 90 -3.81 -0.42 -16.93
CA ILE A 90 -3.62 0.70 -16.01
C ILE A 90 -2.11 0.86 -15.83
N ASN A 91 -1.55 2.04 -16.11
CA ASN A 91 -0.11 2.28 -15.99
C ASN A 91 0.35 2.32 -14.53
N ALA A 92 1.63 2.02 -14.29
CA ALA A 92 2.25 2.26 -13.00
C ALA A 92 3.02 3.58 -13.00
N PHE A 93 3.03 4.27 -11.84
CA PHE A 93 3.92 5.40 -11.58
C PHE A 93 4.53 5.32 -10.19
N SER A 94 5.66 6.01 -9.99
CA SER A 94 6.34 6.10 -8.70
C SER A 94 6.49 7.56 -8.26
N ILE A 95 6.28 7.83 -6.98
CA ILE A 95 6.45 9.16 -6.39
C ILE A 95 7.71 9.17 -5.53
N ARG A 96 8.67 10.03 -5.86
CA ARG A 96 9.94 10.16 -5.16
C ARG A 96 9.77 10.76 -3.75
N LYS A 97 10.62 10.33 -2.81
CA LYS A 97 10.70 10.93 -1.46
C LYS A 97 11.39 12.30 -1.47
N THR A 98 12.33 12.49 -2.37
CA THR A 98 13.06 13.75 -2.57
C THR A 98 12.94 14.18 -4.01
N LYS A 99 12.91 15.49 -4.25
CA LYS A 99 12.90 16.06 -5.59
C LYS A 99 14.24 15.77 -6.28
N LYS A 100 14.21 15.55 -7.60
CA LYS A 100 15.44 15.32 -8.38
C LYS A 100 16.19 16.64 -8.52
N ASP A 101 17.48 16.65 -8.21
CA ASP A 101 18.30 17.86 -8.24
C ASP A 101 18.87 18.18 -9.64
N HIS A 102 18.75 17.25 -10.60
CA HIS A 102 19.29 17.37 -11.95
C HIS A 102 18.29 16.89 -13.02
N GLY A 103 18.25 17.55 -14.16
CA GLY A 103 17.36 17.26 -15.29
C GLY A 103 15.96 17.85 -15.10
N ILE A 104 14.92 17.21 -15.64
CA ILE A 104 13.53 17.64 -15.44
C ILE A 104 13.15 17.37 -13.99
N VAL A 105 12.89 18.43 -13.24
CA VAL A 105 12.56 18.40 -11.82
C VAL A 105 11.12 17.94 -11.63
N ARG A 106 10.90 16.64 -11.52
CA ARG A 106 9.57 16.04 -11.28
C ARG A 106 9.56 15.19 -10.02
N TRP A 107 8.41 15.12 -9.37
CA TRP A 107 8.17 14.22 -8.26
C TRP A 107 7.85 12.80 -8.73
N ILE A 108 7.36 12.66 -9.96
CA ILE A 108 6.77 11.41 -10.49
C ILE A 108 7.65 10.85 -11.60
N GLU A 109 7.84 9.53 -11.57
CA GLU A 109 8.41 8.72 -12.64
C GLU A 109 7.33 7.80 -13.22
N GLY A 110 7.31 7.66 -14.53
CA GLY A 110 6.34 6.85 -15.28
C GLY A 110 5.79 7.59 -16.48
N ASP A 111 5.03 6.86 -17.31
CA ASP A 111 4.27 7.45 -18.42
C ASP A 111 2.95 7.98 -17.88
N ILE A 112 2.99 9.21 -17.37
CA ILE A 112 1.87 9.89 -16.74
C ILE A 112 1.80 11.33 -17.22
N GLN A 113 0.58 11.82 -17.47
CA GLN A 113 0.35 13.18 -17.96
C GLN A 113 -0.56 13.97 -17.02
N PRO A 114 -0.42 15.30 -16.93
CA PRO A 114 -1.35 16.17 -16.22
C PRO A 114 -2.81 15.90 -16.60
N GLY A 115 -3.71 16.00 -15.64
CA GLY A 115 -5.14 15.76 -15.82
C GLY A 115 -5.55 14.28 -15.77
N GLN A 116 -4.61 13.36 -15.69
CA GLN A 116 -4.95 11.94 -15.58
C GLN A 116 -5.52 11.58 -14.21
N ARG A 117 -6.53 10.69 -14.23
CA ARG A 117 -7.15 10.13 -13.03
C ARG A 117 -6.33 8.95 -12.51
N VAL A 118 -5.92 9.02 -11.26
CA VAL A 118 -5.01 8.04 -10.68
C VAL A 118 -5.51 7.50 -9.34
N ALA A 119 -5.06 6.28 -9.01
CA ALA A 119 -5.15 5.73 -7.66
C ALA A 119 -3.79 5.83 -6.96
N VAL A 120 -3.79 6.26 -5.71
CA VAL A 120 -2.61 6.22 -4.84
C VAL A 120 -2.66 4.95 -3.99
N ILE A 121 -1.53 4.24 -3.91
CA ILE A 121 -1.41 3.03 -3.09
C ILE A 121 -0.28 3.17 -2.06
N ASP A 122 -0.43 2.44 -0.95
CA ASP A 122 0.63 2.32 0.05
C ASP A 122 0.68 0.87 0.58
N ASP A 123 1.84 0.43 1.02
CA ASP A 123 2.03 -0.92 1.55
C ASP A 123 1.49 -1.05 2.98
N VAL A 124 1.70 -0.03 3.82
CA VAL A 124 1.23 -0.03 5.23
C VAL A 124 0.80 1.36 5.65
N ALA A 125 -0.44 1.50 6.10
CA ALA A 125 -0.90 2.72 6.76
C ALA A 125 -0.90 2.56 8.29
N THR A 126 -0.16 3.43 8.96
CA THR A 126 -0.23 3.65 10.41
C THR A 126 -1.09 4.89 10.68
N THR A 127 -0.53 6.06 10.45
CA THR A 127 -1.23 7.36 10.54
C THR A 127 -1.64 7.91 9.17
N GLY A 128 -1.27 7.24 8.08
CA GLY A 128 -1.57 7.66 6.72
C GLY A 128 -0.62 8.73 6.13
N GLY A 129 0.38 9.20 6.89
CA GLY A 129 1.21 10.32 6.46
C GLY A 129 1.97 10.10 5.15
N SER A 130 2.43 8.89 4.85
CA SER A 130 3.08 8.55 3.57
C SER A 130 2.09 8.67 2.41
N THR A 131 0.91 8.10 2.57
CA THR A 131 -0.16 8.12 1.57
C THR A 131 -0.65 9.54 1.31
N ILE A 132 -0.87 10.35 2.37
CA ILE A 132 -1.26 11.76 2.25
C ILE A 132 -0.20 12.54 1.47
N LYS A 133 1.07 12.37 1.81
CA LYS A 133 2.17 13.00 1.08
C LYS A 133 2.23 12.57 -0.39
N ALA A 134 1.89 11.31 -0.70
CA ALA A 134 1.78 10.84 -2.07
C ALA A 134 0.64 11.53 -2.81
N ILE A 135 -0.54 11.65 -2.19
CA ILE A 135 -1.70 12.35 -2.75
C ILE A 135 -1.36 13.81 -3.06
N GLU A 136 -0.76 14.52 -2.10
CA GLU A 136 -0.37 15.92 -2.26
C GLU A 136 0.62 16.10 -3.42
N ARG A 137 1.65 15.25 -3.50
CA ARG A 137 2.62 15.31 -4.60
C ARG A 137 2.03 14.98 -5.96
N ALA A 138 1.15 13.99 -6.04
CA ALA A 138 0.44 13.69 -7.27
C ALA A 138 -0.37 14.90 -7.75
N ARG A 139 -1.04 15.60 -6.85
CA ARG A 139 -1.77 16.83 -7.16
C ARG A 139 -0.88 18.00 -7.58
N THR A 140 0.36 18.10 -7.04
CA THR A 140 1.31 19.14 -7.51
C THR A 140 1.82 18.91 -8.93
N GLU A 141 1.62 17.71 -9.48
CA GLU A 141 1.90 17.37 -10.88
C GLU A 141 0.60 17.30 -11.71
N ASP A 142 -0.44 18.01 -11.25
CA ASP A 142 -1.77 18.14 -11.88
C ASP A 142 -2.50 16.81 -12.10
N LEU A 143 -2.26 15.78 -11.26
CA LEU A 143 -3.01 14.52 -11.33
C LEU A 143 -4.29 14.59 -10.50
N GLU A 144 -5.37 14.01 -11.03
CA GLU A 144 -6.63 13.82 -10.31
C GLU A 144 -6.57 12.54 -9.47
N VAL A 145 -6.23 12.67 -8.19
CA VAL A 145 -6.25 11.53 -7.27
C VAL A 145 -7.67 11.26 -6.83
N ILE A 146 -8.26 10.17 -7.30
CA ILE A 146 -9.67 9.82 -7.05
C ILE A 146 -9.84 8.71 -6.02
N ARG A 147 -8.81 7.90 -5.76
CA ARG A 147 -8.87 6.76 -4.84
C ARG A 147 -7.54 6.53 -4.15
N ALA A 148 -7.58 6.04 -2.90
CA ALA A 148 -6.44 5.47 -2.21
C ALA A 148 -6.70 4.01 -1.82
N VAL A 149 -5.70 3.14 -1.99
CA VAL A 149 -5.77 1.72 -1.61
C VAL A 149 -4.59 1.37 -0.73
N ILE A 150 -4.87 0.83 0.44
CA ILE A 150 -3.87 0.43 1.43
C ILE A 150 -3.79 -1.10 1.48
N LEU A 151 -2.58 -1.67 1.30
CA LEU A 151 -2.42 -3.11 1.37
C LEU A 151 -2.67 -3.62 2.80
N VAL A 152 -2.02 -3.00 3.80
CA VAL A 152 -2.20 -3.35 5.23
C VAL A 152 -2.55 -2.10 6.03
N ASP A 153 -3.76 -2.06 6.57
CA ASP A 153 -4.18 -1.07 7.54
C ASP A 153 -3.85 -1.53 8.96
N ARG A 154 -3.03 -0.75 9.65
CA ARG A 154 -2.69 -1.01 11.07
C ARG A 154 -3.77 -0.61 12.05
N GLN A 155 -4.89 -0.03 11.58
CA GLN A 155 -6.02 0.41 12.40
C GLN A 155 -5.60 1.41 13.49
N GLU A 156 -4.71 2.34 13.15
CA GLU A 156 -4.21 3.40 14.04
C GLU A 156 -4.66 4.81 13.56
N GLY A 157 -5.84 4.89 12.93
CA GLY A 157 -6.45 6.13 12.43
C GLY A 157 -5.96 6.57 11.04
N GLY A 158 -5.15 5.74 10.37
CA GLY A 158 -4.57 6.09 9.07
C GLY A 158 -5.60 6.29 7.98
N LEU A 159 -6.62 5.43 7.89
CA LEU A 159 -7.67 5.56 6.87
C LEU A 159 -8.50 6.83 7.05
N ASP A 160 -8.89 7.15 8.28
CA ASP A 160 -9.67 8.35 8.57
C ASP A 160 -8.91 9.63 8.20
N ASN A 161 -7.60 9.65 8.45
CA ASN A 161 -6.74 10.75 8.04
C ASN A 161 -6.62 10.86 6.52
N ILE A 162 -6.44 9.73 5.81
CA ILE A 162 -6.36 9.71 4.34
C ILE A 162 -7.69 10.15 3.74
N GLN A 163 -8.83 9.77 4.34
CA GLN A 163 -10.16 10.10 3.84
C GLN A 163 -10.47 11.61 3.85
N GLN A 164 -9.75 12.39 4.66
CA GLN A 164 -9.82 13.86 4.62
C GLN A 164 -9.20 14.45 3.33
N HIS A 165 -8.35 13.68 2.64
CA HIS A 165 -7.66 14.10 1.42
C HIS A 165 -8.24 13.47 0.14
N VAL A 166 -8.82 12.28 0.21
CA VAL A 166 -9.48 11.61 -0.91
C VAL A 166 -10.68 10.83 -0.39
N ALA A 167 -11.85 11.02 -0.98
CA ALA A 167 -13.10 10.46 -0.45
C ALA A 167 -13.16 8.93 -0.52
N ASP A 168 -12.62 8.34 -1.57
CA ASP A 168 -12.64 6.89 -1.79
C ASP A 168 -11.33 6.25 -1.29
N VAL A 169 -11.40 5.66 -0.10
CA VAL A 169 -10.28 4.96 0.56
C VAL A 169 -10.68 3.54 0.87
N SER A 170 -9.86 2.58 0.46
CA SER A 170 -10.04 1.18 0.79
C SER A 170 -8.77 0.54 1.37
N ARG A 171 -8.97 -0.58 2.04
CA ARG A 171 -7.89 -1.43 2.55
C ARG A 171 -8.12 -2.88 2.14
N ILE A 172 -7.04 -3.61 1.90
CA ILE A 172 -7.12 -5.01 1.51
C ILE A 172 -7.09 -5.92 2.75
N ILE A 173 -6.17 -5.62 3.68
CA ILE A 173 -5.93 -6.43 4.88
C ILE A 173 -5.85 -5.51 6.10
N THR A 174 -6.39 -5.96 7.24
CA THR A 174 -6.27 -5.27 8.52
C THR A 174 -5.21 -5.91 9.41
N ARG A 175 -4.72 -5.15 10.39
CA ARG A 175 -3.87 -5.69 11.47
C ARG A 175 -4.56 -6.84 12.21
N ASP A 176 -5.86 -6.72 12.48
CA ASP A 176 -6.60 -7.73 13.24
C ASP A 176 -6.71 -9.04 12.47
N GLU A 177 -6.90 -9.01 11.15
CA GLU A 177 -6.83 -10.19 10.29
C GLU A 177 -5.44 -10.86 10.33
N LEU A 178 -4.37 -10.05 10.31
CA LEU A 178 -3.01 -10.58 10.45
C LEU A 178 -2.77 -11.19 11.83
N MET A 179 -3.26 -10.53 12.89
CA MET A 179 -3.09 -11.02 14.25
C MET A 179 -3.84 -12.34 14.48
N ALA A 180 -5.11 -12.43 14.07
CA ALA A 180 -5.89 -13.65 14.16
C ALA A 180 -5.19 -14.82 13.46
N ARG A 181 -4.72 -14.59 12.24
CA ARG A 181 -4.03 -15.64 11.50
C ARG A 181 -2.67 -15.99 12.09
N TRP A 182 -1.93 -15.01 12.61
CA TRP A 182 -0.66 -15.24 13.28
C TRP A 182 -0.83 -16.10 14.54
N GLN A 183 -1.87 -15.85 15.34
CA GLN A 183 -2.23 -16.66 16.52
C GLN A 183 -2.51 -18.13 16.13
N GLU A 184 -3.37 -18.35 15.12
CA GLU A 184 -3.64 -19.70 14.60
C GLU A 184 -2.37 -20.44 14.19
N LEU A 185 -1.47 -19.76 13.44
CA LEU A 185 -0.22 -20.35 12.95
C LEU A 185 0.79 -20.68 14.07
N ASN A 186 0.69 -20.01 15.22
CA ASN A 186 1.58 -20.21 16.37
C ASN A 186 0.92 -21.01 17.51
N GLY A 187 -0.30 -21.52 17.31
CA GLY A 187 -1.02 -22.33 18.30
C GLY A 187 -1.40 -21.54 19.56
N MET A 188 -1.57 -20.21 19.46
CA MET A 188 -2.00 -19.37 20.56
C MET A 188 -3.52 -19.24 20.57
N THR A 189 -4.12 -19.35 21.75
CA THR A 189 -5.55 -19.07 21.96
C THR A 189 -5.75 -17.60 22.32
N ASN A 190 -6.99 -17.10 22.20
CA ASN A 190 -7.32 -15.71 22.51
C ASN A 190 -7.08 -15.31 23.98
N ASP A 191 -6.76 -16.26 24.85
CA ASP A 191 -6.52 -16.06 26.29
C ASP A 191 -5.02 -15.94 26.64
N ASP A 192 -4.11 -16.06 25.67
CA ASP A 192 -2.65 -15.94 25.82
C ASP A 192 -2.13 -14.53 25.44
#